data_018b92afbf556ad9f46c135aa75f2fa9
#
_entry.id   018b92afbf556ad9f46c135aa75f2fa9
#
_cell.length_a   1.000
_cell.length_b   1.000
_cell.length_c   1.000
_cell.angle_alpha   90.00
_cell.angle_beta   90.00
_cell.angle_gamma   90.00
#
_symmetry.space_group_name_H-M   'P 1'
#
loop_
_entity.id
_entity.type
_entity.pdbx_description
1 polymer ?
#
loop_
_entity_poly.entity_id
_entity_poly.type
_entity_poly.pdbx_seq_one_letter_code
_entity_poly.pdbx_strand_id
1 'polypeptide(L)'
;MTINRDFFEDLFVLEMANNHWGRLERGKKIVDDFAHVVRYNGIRASIKVQLRDVDSFIHKDHLENSDMRYIKKTLDTKMSKADFASLVDYIKKAGCIPTAT
;
A
#
# COMPACT_ATOMS: atom_id res chain seq x y z
N MET A 1 18.32 -6.67 23.63
CA MET A 1 16.99 -6.11 23.60
C MET A 1 15.99 -7.12 23.06
N THR A 2 14.96 -7.33 23.79
CA THR A 2 13.92 -8.27 23.36
C THR A 2 12.70 -7.47 22.94
N ILE A 3 12.49 -7.43 21.66
CA ILE A 3 11.36 -6.70 21.14
C ILE A 3 10.43 -7.58 20.35
N ASN A 4 10.85 -8.80 20.14
CA ASN A 4 10.26 -9.59 19.08
C ASN A 4 8.79 -9.86 19.28
N ARG A 5 8.44 -10.18 20.51
CA ARG A 5 7.07 -10.44 20.86
C ARG A 5 6.26 -9.16 20.86
N ASP A 6 6.84 -8.11 21.43
CA ASP A 6 6.13 -6.85 21.64
C ASP A 6 6.00 -6.03 20.36
N PHE A 7 6.82 -6.36 19.35
CA PHE A 7 6.75 -5.63 18.08
C PHE A 7 5.37 -5.74 17.44
N PHE A 8 4.77 -6.92 17.49
CA PHE A 8 3.46 -7.14 16.87
C PHE A 8 2.31 -6.95 17.87
N GLU A 9 2.61 -6.72 19.12
CA GLU A 9 1.59 -6.53 20.14
C GLU A 9 0.92 -5.17 19.94
N ASP A 10 -0.42 -5.19 19.87
CA ASP A 10 -1.23 -4.00 19.66
C ASP A 10 -0.85 -3.22 18.40
N LEU A 11 -0.37 -3.91 17.40
CA LEU A 11 -0.04 -3.32 16.10
C LEU A 11 -1.25 -3.41 15.18
N PHE A 12 -1.73 -2.26 14.74
CA PHE A 12 -2.81 -2.20 13.76
C PHE A 12 -2.20 -2.26 12.34
N VAL A 13 -2.83 -3.01 11.45
CA VAL A 13 -2.41 -3.06 10.06
C VAL A 13 -3.48 -2.37 9.23
N LEU A 14 -3.10 -1.25 8.63
CA LEU A 14 -4.01 -0.44 7.83
C LEU A 14 -3.76 -0.75 6.36
N GLU A 15 -4.75 -1.31 5.70
CA GLU A 15 -4.61 -1.80 4.34
C GLU A 15 -4.95 -0.73 3.32
N MET A 16 -3.96 -0.31 2.54
CA MET A 16 -4.19 0.61 1.43
C MET A 16 -4.69 -0.13 0.19
N ALA A 17 -4.23 -1.37 -0.01
CA ALA A 17 -4.51 -2.14 -1.21
C ALA A 17 -4.16 -1.31 -2.45
N ASN A 18 -5.04 -1.28 -3.45
CA ASN A 18 -4.84 -0.50 -4.67
C ASN A 18 -5.72 0.76 -4.71
N ASN A 19 -6.15 1.24 -3.56
CA ASN A 19 -7.03 2.42 -3.48
C ASN A 19 -6.36 3.71 -3.93
N HIS A 20 -5.03 3.69 -4.11
CA HIS A 20 -4.28 4.81 -4.67
C HIS A 20 -4.55 5.03 -6.17
N TRP A 21 -5.12 4.04 -6.87
CA TRP A 21 -5.45 4.10 -8.31
C TRP A 21 -4.23 4.39 -9.18
N GLY A 22 -3.04 3.89 -8.77
CA GLY A 22 -1.79 4.11 -9.50
C GLY A 22 -1.23 5.52 -9.38
N ARG A 23 -1.81 6.37 -8.56
CA ARG A 23 -1.40 7.77 -8.40
C ARG A 23 -0.70 7.99 -7.07
N LEU A 24 0.52 8.50 -7.15
CA LEU A 24 1.33 8.71 -5.95
C LEU A 24 0.68 9.72 -5.00
N GLU A 25 0.14 10.82 -5.52
CA GLU A 25 -0.49 11.83 -4.69
C GLU A 25 -1.69 11.28 -3.92
N ARG A 26 -2.46 10.41 -4.56
CA ARG A 26 -3.58 9.77 -3.89
C ARG A 26 -3.11 8.83 -2.79
N GLY A 27 -2.03 8.08 -3.07
CA GLY A 27 -1.41 7.22 -2.06
C GLY A 27 -0.92 8.03 -0.86
N LYS A 28 -0.26 9.15 -1.10
CA LYS A 28 0.20 10.03 -0.02
C LYS A 28 -0.96 10.59 0.79
N LYS A 29 -2.05 10.95 0.13
CA LYS A 29 -3.25 11.43 0.82
C LYS A 29 -3.82 10.38 1.75
N ILE A 30 -3.86 9.12 1.31
CA ILE A 30 -4.31 8.01 2.14
C ILE A 30 -3.39 7.84 3.35
N VAL A 31 -2.08 7.93 3.13
CA VAL A 31 -1.10 7.86 4.24
C VAL A 31 -1.34 8.99 5.23
N ASP A 32 -1.58 10.20 4.75
CA ASP A 32 -1.84 11.34 5.63
C ASP A 32 -3.07 11.10 6.49
N ASP A 33 -4.13 10.59 5.91
CA ASP A 33 -5.37 10.31 6.62
C ASP A 33 -5.17 9.20 7.67
N PHE A 34 -4.47 8.13 7.31
CA PHE A 34 -4.13 7.07 8.25
C PHE A 34 -3.25 7.60 9.39
N ALA A 35 -2.21 8.37 9.05
CA ALA A 35 -1.29 8.91 10.05
C ALA A 35 -2.00 9.83 11.03
N HIS A 36 -2.98 10.59 10.56
CA HIS A 36 -3.79 11.44 11.43
C HIS A 36 -4.53 10.61 12.47
N VAL A 37 -5.18 9.53 12.04
CA VAL A 37 -5.92 8.62 12.93
C VAL A 37 -4.96 7.96 13.93
N VAL A 38 -3.80 7.53 13.45
CA VAL A 38 -2.78 6.88 14.27
C VAL A 38 -2.31 7.82 15.38
N ARG A 39 -1.99 9.06 15.04
CA ARG A 39 -1.54 10.05 16.02
C ARG A 39 -2.65 10.43 16.99
N TYR A 40 -3.84 10.63 16.48
CA TYR A 40 -4.97 11.02 17.31
C TYR A 40 -5.28 9.98 18.38
N ASN A 41 -5.17 8.70 18.03
CA ASN A 41 -5.50 7.60 18.94
C ASN A 41 -4.29 7.06 19.71
N GLY A 42 -3.08 7.55 19.42
CA GLY A 42 -1.88 7.09 20.10
C GLY A 42 -1.61 5.61 19.90
N ILE A 43 -1.90 5.10 18.71
CA ILE A 43 -1.71 3.68 18.39
C ILE A 43 -0.44 3.49 17.55
N ARG A 44 0.02 2.23 17.50
CA ARG A 44 1.07 1.81 16.57
C ARG A 44 0.41 1.18 15.36
N ALA A 45 0.88 1.52 14.19
CA ALA A 45 0.28 0.98 12.97
C ALA A 45 1.31 0.77 11.87
N SER A 46 1.05 -0.25 11.06
CA SER A 46 1.69 -0.40 9.77
C SER A 46 0.70 -0.01 8.69
N ILE A 47 1.21 0.52 7.58
CA ILE A 47 0.41 0.76 6.39
C ILE A 47 0.88 -0.24 5.35
N LYS A 48 -0.04 -1.06 4.88
CA LYS A 48 0.26 -2.16 3.98
C LYS A 48 -0.10 -1.77 2.56
N VAL A 49 0.85 -1.93 1.66
CA VAL A 49 0.66 -1.69 0.23
C VAL A 49 0.75 -3.00 -0.53
N GLN A 50 0.08 -3.06 -1.67
CA GLN A 50 0.17 -4.21 -2.56
C GLN A 50 1.20 -3.92 -3.64
N LEU A 51 2.31 -4.66 -3.61
CA LEU A 51 3.36 -4.54 -4.60
C LEU A 51 3.24 -5.72 -5.56
N ARG A 52 2.59 -5.48 -6.69
CA ARG A 52 2.36 -6.52 -7.70
C ARG A 52 3.12 -6.20 -8.98
N ASP A 53 3.70 -7.23 -9.56
CA ASP A 53 4.13 -7.17 -10.95
C ASP A 53 2.92 -7.51 -11.82
N VAL A 54 2.19 -6.47 -12.22
CA VAL A 54 0.94 -6.64 -12.94
C VAL A 54 1.13 -7.41 -14.24
N ASP A 55 2.24 -7.16 -14.94
CA ASP A 55 2.50 -7.79 -16.22
C ASP A 55 2.74 -9.30 -16.09
N SER A 56 3.31 -9.73 -14.95
CA SER A 56 3.51 -11.15 -14.66
C SER A 56 2.30 -11.77 -13.98
N PHE A 57 1.56 -10.97 -13.20
CA PHE A 57 0.41 -11.45 -12.42
C PHE A 57 -0.76 -11.83 -13.30
N ILE A 58 -1.02 -11.05 -14.35
CA ILE A 58 -2.09 -11.32 -15.30
C ILE A 58 -1.54 -12.17 -16.43
N HIS A 59 -2.21 -13.31 -16.70
CA HIS A 59 -1.81 -14.18 -17.81
C HIS A 59 -1.77 -13.36 -19.10
N LYS A 60 -0.70 -13.50 -19.89
CA LYS A 60 -0.48 -12.65 -21.05
C LYS A 60 -1.62 -12.69 -22.08
N ASP A 61 -2.35 -13.80 -22.16
CA ASP A 61 -3.48 -13.92 -23.07
C ASP A 61 -4.64 -13.00 -22.68
N HIS A 62 -4.60 -12.46 -21.45
CA HIS A 62 -5.63 -11.58 -20.91
C HIS A 62 -5.16 -10.15 -20.69
N LEU A 63 -3.89 -9.84 -20.95
CA LEU A 63 -3.36 -8.50 -20.71
C LEU A 63 -4.10 -7.42 -21.49
N GLU A 64 -4.57 -7.76 -22.68
CA GLU A 64 -5.31 -6.83 -23.53
C GLU A 64 -6.82 -6.99 -23.42
N ASN A 65 -7.28 -7.91 -22.59
CA ASN A 65 -8.71 -8.17 -22.42
C ASN A 65 -9.29 -7.26 -21.33
N SER A 66 -9.50 -5.99 -21.69
CA SER A 66 -10.02 -5.01 -20.73
C SER A 66 -11.52 -5.20 -20.43
N ASP A 67 -12.18 -6.13 -21.12
CA ASP A 67 -13.59 -6.45 -20.84
C ASP A 67 -13.74 -7.19 -19.53
N MET A 68 -12.69 -7.86 -19.06
CA MET A 68 -12.71 -8.50 -17.76
C MET A 68 -12.51 -7.42 -16.69
N ARG A 69 -13.55 -7.18 -15.92
CA ARG A 69 -13.58 -6.12 -14.91
C ARG A 69 -12.40 -6.16 -13.95
N TYR A 70 -12.02 -7.36 -13.50
CA TYR A 70 -10.90 -7.53 -12.56
C TYR A 70 -9.58 -7.11 -13.22
N ILE A 71 -9.35 -7.54 -14.46
CA ILE A 71 -8.12 -7.24 -15.18
C ILE A 71 -8.01 -5.74 -15.44
N LYS A 72 -9.09 -5.13 -15.87
CA LYS A 72 -9.10 -3.69 -16.12
C LYS A 72 -8.77 -2.91 -14.84
N LYS A 73 -9.39 -3.28 -13.73
CA LYS A 73 -9.14 -2.62 -12.46
C LYS A 73 -7.67 -2.76 -12.04
N THR A 74 -7.10 -3.95 -12.23
CA THR A 74 -5.70 -4.21 -11.87
C THR A 74 -4.75 -3.38 -12.71
N LEU A 75 -5.00 -3.26 -14.01
CA LEU A 75 -4.17 -2.46 -14.91
C LEU A 75 -4.33 -0.96 -14.63
N ASP A 76 -5.55 -0.51 -14.39
CA ASP A 76 -5.84 0.90 -14.14
C ASP A 76 -5.24 1.40 -12.82
N THR A 77 -5.00 0.50 -11.87
CA THR A 77 -4.44 0.86 -10.57
C THR A 77 -2.96 0.56 -10.45
N LYS A 78 -2.29 0.27 -11.57
CA LYS A 78 -0.86 -0.03 -11.59
C LYS A 78 -0.05 1.20 -11.17
N MET A 79 0.91 0.98 -10.29
CA MET A 79 1.84 2.03 -9.85
C MET A 79 3.26 1.60 -10.19
N SER A 80 4.10 2.55 -10.60
CA SER A 80 5.50 2.26 -10.92
C SER A 80 6.28 1.89 -9.66
N LYS A 81 7.38 1.16 -9.84
CA LYS A 81 8.26 0.80 -8.72
C LYS A 81 8.84 2.04 -8.05
N ALA A 82 9.17 3.08 -8.83
CA ALA A 82 9.69 4.33 -8.29
C ALA A 82 8.65 5.01 -7.39
N ASP A 83 7.39 5.00 -7.81
CA ASP A 83 6.32 5.59 -7.01
C ASP A 83 6.06 4.77 -5.74
N PHE A 84 6.13 3.43 -5.83
CA PHE A 84 6.03 2.60 -4.63
C PHE A 84 7.15 2.91 -3.64
N ALA A 85 8.38 3.09 -4.12
CA ALA A 85 9.51 3.44 -3.26
C ALA A 85 9.28 4.77 -2.57
N SER A 86 8.78 5.77 -3.31
CA SER A 86 8.42 7.06 -2.73
C SER A 86 7.32 6.94 -1.70
N LEU A 87 6.34 6.11 -1.96
CA LEU A 87 5.23 5.90 -1.03
C LEU A 87 5.69 5.22 0.26
N VAL A 88 6.55 4.20 0.14
CA VAL A 88 7.13 3.52 1.30
C VAL A 88 7.91 4.50 2.18
N ASP A 89 8.72 5.36 1.56
CA ASP A 89 9.47 6.39 2.28
C ASP A 89 8.52 7.37 2.97
N TYR A 90 7.46 7.74 2.30
CA TYR A 90 6.46 8.65 2.85
C TYR A 90 5.76 8.06 4.07
N ILE A 91 5.46 6.75 4.04
CA ILE A 91 4.87 6.03 5.17
C ILE A 91 5.81 6.10 6.38
N LYS A 92 7.12 5.88 6.18
CA LYS A 92 8.11 5.97 7.24
C LYS A 92 8.15 7.37 7.85
N LYS A 93 8.15 8.39 7.01
CA LYS A 93 8.19 9.78 7.45
C LYS A 93 6.93 10.18 8.20
N ALA A 94 5.82 9.53 7.92
CA ALA A 94 4.56 9.78 8.62
C ALA A 94 4.50 9.11 9.99
N GLY A 95 5.52 8.33 10.35
CA GLY A 95 5.57 7.65 11.64
C GLY A 95 4.90 6.30 11.66
N CYS A 96 4.62 5.72 10.52
CA CYS A 96 4.02 4.39 10.40
C CYS A 96 5.05 3.39 9.87
N ILE A 97 4.76 2.12 10.08
CA ILE A 97 5.63 1.03 9.63
C ILE A 97 5.18 0.61 8.23
N PRO A 98 6.04 0.68 7.20
CA PRO A 98 5.65 0.22 5.88
C PRO A 98 5.65 -1.30 5.81
N THR A 99 4.63 -1.86 5.16
CA THR A 99 4.49 -3.28 4.93
C THR A 99 4.04 -3.48 3.49
N ALA A 100 4.53 -4.52 2.84
CA ALA A 100 4.17 -4.80 1.46
C ALA A 100 3.82 -6.28 1.28
N THR A 101 2.90 -6.53 0.35
CA THR A 101 2.54 -7.90 -0.07
C THR A 101 2.59 -8.02 -1.58
#